data_6ec6311c715ed1e1f409f0c993633641
#
_entry.id   6ec6311c715ed1e1f409f0c993633641
#
_cell.length_a   1.000
_cell.length_b   1.000
_cell.length_c   1.000
_cell.angle_alpha   90.00
_cell.angle_beta   90.00
_cell.angle_gamma   90.00
#
_symmetry.space_group_name_H-M   'P 1'
#
loop_
_entity.id
_entity.type
_entity.pdbx_description
1 polymer ?
#
loop_
_entity_poly.entity_id
_entity_poly.type
_entity_poly.pdbx_seq_one_letter_code
_entity_poly.pdbx_strand_id
1 'polypeptide(L)'
;MASKLKKIKIEIGLLLILFGCANSSNWIDSLPKPWKLNEEQVSDILPQFHKKFPDFHDRLKAFALWQVGKPYELFCLGEESGEDKDPIFRLDVSDCTVHILTSLASVQSSSWQEARKTLIDIHYKRNDDQTSIPTYKSRWHFTTDRIQDNPSTKNITSSLVSNKELVTINLTLNKKEDGDEFLKLGWQKPTTIQFIPNKFVGEDLLDKLPQIVGVAFVI
;
A
#
# COMPACT_ATOMS: atom_id res chain seq x y z
N MET A 1 -27.01 -8.23 45.57
CA MET A 1 -26.63 -9.29 44.60
C MET A 1 -26.47 -8.82 43.16
N ALA A 2 -27.26 -7.89 42.67
CA ALA A 2 -27.20 -7.39 41.28
C ALA A 2 -25.90 -6.63 40.90
N SER A 3 -25.24 -5.97 41.88
CA SER A 3 -24.02 -5.17 41.63
C SER A 3 -22.77 -6.01 41.34
N LYS A 4 -22.64 -7.21 41.92
CA LYS A 4 -21.51 -8.12 41.69
C LYS A 4 -21.57 -8.79 40.32
N LEU A 5 -22.77 -9.09 39.81
CA LEU A 5 -22.92 -9.68 38.47
C LEU A 5 -22.57 -8.71 37.34
N LYS A 6 -22.83 -7.39 37.51
CA LYS A 6 -22.44 -6.38 36.50
C LYS A 6 -20.93 -6.21 36.40
N LYS A 7 -20.20 -6.23 37.53
CA LYS A 7 -18.74 -6.15 37.54
C LYS A 7 -18.07 -7.33 36.84
N ILE A 8 -18.57 -8.56 37.09
CA ILE A 8 -18.03 -9.78 36.48
C ILE A 8 -18.21 -9.77 34.95
N LYS A 9 -19.35 -9.27 34.44
CA LYS A 9 -19.57 -9.15 32.98
C LYS A 9 -18.64 -8.16 32.29
N ILE A 10 -18.29 -7.04 32.98
CA ILE A 10 -17.36 -6.04 32.42
C ILE A 10 -15.93 -6.57 32.42
N GLU A 11 -15.52 -7.27 33.45
CA GLU A 11 -14.18 -7.89 33.51
C GLU A 11 -14.00 -9.03 32.50
N ILE A 12 -15.02 -9.84 32.25
CA ILE A 12 -14.97 -10.88 31.20
C ILE A 12 -14.92 -10.26 29.80
N GLY A 13 -15.64 -9.16 29.55
CA GLY A 13 -15.59 -8.44 28.27
C GLY A 13 -14.23 -7.81 28.00
N LEU A 14 -13.60 -7.23 28.99
CA LEU A 14 -12.27 -6.64 28.88
C LEU A 14 -11.18 -7.71 28.69
N LEU A 15 -11.31 -8.84 29.38
CA LEU A 15 -10.39 -9.97 29.24
C LEU A 15 -10.46 -10.61 27.84
N LEU A 16 -11.66 -10.73 27.27
CA LEU A 16 -11.84 -11.25 25.89
C LEU A 16 -11.24 -10.34 24.82
N ILE A 17 -11.30 -9.01 25.02
CA ILE A 17 -10.67 -8.04 24.09
C ILE A 17 -9.14 -8.14 24.18
N LEU A 18 -8.57 -8.27 25.36
CA LEU A 18 -7.13 -8.43 25.53
C LEU A 18 -6.62 -9.79 24.96
N PHE A 19 -7.39 -10.85 25.11
CA PHE A 19 -7.06 -12.15 24.49
C PHE A 19 -7.16 -12.13 22.94
N GLY A 20 -8.06 -11.33 22.38
CA GLY A 20 -8.21 -11.17 20.94
C GLY A 20 -6.98 -10.54 20.29
N CYS A 21 -6.43 -9.46 20.89
CA CYS A 21 -5.22 -8.80 20.36
C CYS A 21 -3.94 -9.63 20.53
N ALA A 22 -3.78 -10.30 21.68
CA ALA A 22 -2.62 -11.18 21.94
C ALA A 22 -2.59 -12.41 20.98
N ASN A 23 -3.77 -12.98 20.67
CA ASN A 23 -3.87 -14.11 19.74
C ASN A 23 -3.56 -13.74 18.28
N SER A 24 -3.75 -12.49 17.89
CA SER A 24 -3.53 -12.02 16.50
C SER A 24 -2.05 -11.85 16.17
N SER A 25 -1.26 -11.25 17.06
CA SER A 25 0.18 -11.12 16.89
C SER A 25 0.89 -12.48 16.92
N ASN A 26 0.54 -13.34 17.86
CA ASN A 26 1.10 -14.68 17.97
C ASN A 26 0.85 -15.53 16.70
N TRP A 27 -0.30 -15.35 16.03
CA TRP A 27 -0.56 -16.08 14.80
C TRP A 27 0.31 -15.60 13.63
N ILE A 28 0.47 -14.28 13.44
CA ILE A 28 1.33 -13.70 12.39
C ILE A 28 2.77 -14.19 12.60
N ASP A 29 3.25 -14.19 13.84
CA ASP A 29 4.61 -14.63 14.20
C ASP A 29 4.81 -16.13 13.98
N SER A 30 3.74 -16.94 14.05
CA SER A 30 3.78 -18.37 13.79
C SER A 30 3.81 -18.74 12.30
N LEU A 31 3.47 -17.81 11.42
CA LEU A 31 3.51 -18.06 9.97
C LEU A 31 4.96 -18.13 9.46
N PRO A 32 5.25 -18.98 8.48
CA PRO A 32 6.50 -18.93 7.76
C PRO A 32 6.63 -17.57 7.06
N LYS A 33 7.83 -17.04 6.95
CA LYS A 33 8.08 -15.73 6.36
C LYS A 33 7.75 -15.72 4.86
N PRO A 34 7.06 -14.69 4.33
CA PRO A 34 6.56 -14.69 2.95
C PRO A 34 7.66 -14.86 1.90
N TRP A 35 8.87 -14.36 2.15
CA TRP A 35 10.01 -14.50 1.23
C TRP A 35 10.66 -15.91 1.21
N LYS A 36 10.10 -16.85 1.96
CA LYS A 36 10.51 -18.26 1.97
C LYS A 36 9.45 -19.20 1.39
N LEU A 37 8.35 -18.62 0.90
CA LEU A 37 7.21 -19.37 0.39
C LEU A 37 7.18 -19.33 -1.13
N ASN A 38 6.64 -20.40 -1.73
CA ASN A 38 6.25 -20.42 -3.13
C ASN A 38 4.80 -19.92 -3.32
N GLU A 39 4.38 -19.79 -4.56
CA GLU A 39 3.06 -19.26 -4.95
C GLU A 39 1.89 -20.08 -4.38
N GLU A 40 2.00 -21.39 -4.34
CA GLU A 40 0.99 -22.28 -3.81
C GLU A 40 0.84 -22.09 -2.29
N GLN A 41 1.95 -22.05 -1.57
CA GLN A 41 1.96 -21.82 -0.12
C GLN A 41 1.40 -20.46 0.26
N VAL A 42 1.69 -19.41 -0.54
CA VAL A 42 1.07 -18.09 -0.34
C VAL A 42 -0.44 -18.16 -0.59
N SER A 43 -0.87 -18.86 -1.64
CA SER A 43 -2.30 -19.06 -1.96
C SER A 43 -3.05 -19.78 -0.84
N ASP A 44 -2.41 -20.68 -0.11
CA ASP A 44 -2.99 -21.35 1.06
C ASP A 44 -3.13 -20.43 2.29
N ILE A 45 -2.26 -19.43 2.39
CA ILE A 45 -2.24 -18.51 3.54
C ILE A 45 -3.19 -17.31 3.35
N LEU A 46 -3.32 -16.77 2.14
CA LEU A 46 -4.15 -15.58 1.89
C LEU A 46 -5.59 -15.71 2.41
N PRO A 47 -6.33 -16.81 2.19
CA PRO A 47 -7.68 -16.98 2.74
C PRO A 47 -7.73 -16.98 4.28
N GLN A 48 -6.63 -17.36 4.93
CA GLN A 48 -6.55 -17.37 6.39
C GLN A 48 -6.49 -15.93 6.95
N PHE A 49 -5.83 -14.99 6.22
CA PHE A 49 -5.88 -13.57 6.56
C PHE A 49 -7.32 -13.03 6.47
N HIS A 50 -8.07 -13.37 5.42
CA HIS A 50 -9.48 -12.96 5.29
C HIS A 50 -10.35 -13.49 6.42
N LYS A 51 -10.17 -14.74 6.80
CA LYS A 51 -10.93 -15.38 7.90
C LYS A 51 -10.57 -14.76 9.25
N LYS A 52 -9.29 -14.47 9.50
CA LYS A 52 -8.81 -14.02 10.80
C LYS A 52 -8.99 -12.52 10.99
N PHE A 53 -8.88 -11.76 9.90
CA PHE A 53 -9.04 -10.31 9.85
C PHE A 53 -10.09 -9.93 8.80
N PRO A 54 -11.40 -10.06 9.10
CA PRO A 54 -12.46 -9.74 8.15
C PRO A 54 -12.49 -8.25 7.79
N ASP A 55 -12.13 -7.34 8.72
CA ASP A 55 -11.95 -5.94 8.42
C ASP A 55 -10.75 -5.72 7.50
N PHE A 56 -10.91 -4.84 6.51
CA PHE A 56 -9.87 -4.56 5.52
C PHE A 56 -8.62 -3.91 6.13
N HIS A 57 -8.81 -2.95 7.04
CA HIS A 57 -7.68 -2.21 7.64
C HIS A 57 -6.88 -3.10 8.58
N ASP A 58 -7.55 -3.92 9.39
CA ASP A 58 -6.90 -4.89 10.26
C ASP A 58 -6.15 -5.95 9.45
N ARG A 59 -6.72 -6.41 8.34
CA ARG A 59 -6.09 -7.36 7.42
C ARG A 59 -4.86 -6.77 6.75
N LEU A 60 -4.94 -5.49 6.29
CA LEU A 60 -3.80 -4.80 5.66
C LEU A 60 -2.66 -4.62 6.67
N LYS A 61 -2.97 -4.19 7.89
CA LYS A 61 -2.00 -4.09 8.98
C LYS A 61 -1.34 -5.43 9.29
N ALA A 62 -2.14 -6.48 9.45
CA ALA A 62 -1.64 -7.82 9.74
C ALA A 62 -0.72 -8.35 8.63
N PHE A 63 -1.11 -8.16 7.36
CA PHE A 63 -0.31 -8.58 6.21
C PHE A 63 0.99 -7.78 6.08
N ALA A 64 0.94 -6.46 6.30
CA ALA A 64 2.13 -5.61 6.33
C ALA A 64 3.11 -6.03 7.43
N LEU A 65 2.62 -6.36 8.63
CA LEU A 65 3.44 -6.88 9.73
C LEU A 65 4.06 -8.24 9.41
N TRP A 66 3.35 -9.12 8.70
CA TRP A 66 3.89 -10.41 8.26
C TRP A 66 5.12 -10.27 7.36
N GLN A 67 5.21 -9.17 6.60
CA GLN A 67 6.32 -8.87 5.71
C GLN A 67 7.52 -8.20 6.40
N VAL A 68 7.45 -7.89 7.70
CA VAL A 68 8.55 -7.24 8.42
C VAL A 68 9.79 -8.15 8.43
N GLY A 69 10.92 -7.56 8.06
CA GLY A 69 12.21 -8.26 7.91
C GLY A 69 12.47 -8.81 6.51
N LYS A 70 11.59 -8.54 5.54
CA LYS A 70 11.81 -8.87 4.13
C LYS A 70 13.07 -8.15 3.60
N PRO A 71 13.91 -8.82 2.79
CA PRO A 71 15.08 -8.18 2.17
C PRO A 71 14.70 -6.94 1.36
N TYR A 72 15.55 -5.91 1.41
CA TYR A 72 15.33 -4.65 0.71
C TYR A 72 16.01 -4.66 -0.66
N GLU A 73 15.27 -4.33 -1.70
CA GLU A 73 15.75 -4.17 -3.07
C GLU A 73 14.93 -3.09 -3.76
N LEU A 74 15.61 -2.14 -4.44
CA LEU A 74 14.97 -1.04 -5.15
C LEU A 74 14.45 -1.47 -6.52
N PHE A 75 13.30 -0.94 -6.91
CA PHE A 75 12.72 -1.06 -8.24
C PHE A 75 12.52 -2.51 -8.71
N CYS A 76 12.15 -3.39 -7.81
CA CYS A 76 12.11 -4.83 -8.02
C CYS A 76 10.76 -5.39 -8.54
N LEU A 77 9.88 -4.55 -9.12
CA LEU A 77 8.69 -4.98 -9.86
C LEU A 77 8.83 -4.58 -11.33
N GLY A 78 8.49 -5.49 -12.21
CA GLY A 78 8.57 -5.32 -13.66
C GLY A 78 7.39 -5.95 -14.40
N GLU A 79 7.57 -6.18 -15.69
CA GLU A 79 6.56 -6.72 -16.59
C GLU A 79 6.81 -8.20 -16.98
N GLU A 80 7.79 -8.87 -16.35
CA GLU A 80 8.22 -10.25 -16.70
C GLU A 80 8.74 -10.38 -18.14
N SER A 81 8.76 -9.29 -18.88
CA SER A 81 9.14 -9.25 -20.30
C SER A 81 9.49 -7.82 -20.74
N GLY A 82 10.05 -7.68 -21.93
CA GLY A 82 10.33 -6.37 -22.52
C GLY A 82 11.50 -5.65 -21.86
N GLU A 83 11.31 -4.39 -21.46
CA GLU A 83 12.36 -3.51 -20.92
C GLU A 83 12.73 -3.86 -19.48
N ASP A 84 11.75 -4.32 -18.69
CA ASP A 84 11.95 -4.71 -17.31
C ASP A 84 11.40 -6.12 -17.07
N LYS A 85 12.30 -7.06 -16.81
CA LYS A 85 11.98 -8.49 -16.67
C LYS A 85 11.72 -8.93 -15.24
N ASP A 86 11.74 -8.01 -14.30
CA ASP A 86 11.36 -8.29 -12.93
C ASP A 86 9.92 -8.81 -12.85
N PRO A 87 9.59 -9.59 -11.82
CA PRO A 87 8.25 -10.11 -11.63
C PRO A 87 7.20 -9.00 -11.49
N ILE A 88 6.00 -9.21 -12.04
CA ILE A 88 4.85 -8.33 -11.81
C ILE A 88 4.45 -8.33 -10.34
N PHE A 89 4.49 -9.50 -9.68
CA PHE A 89 4.15 -9.67 -8.28
C PHE A 89 5.16 -10.57 -7.58
N ARG A 90 5.66 -10.14 -6.42
CA ARG A 90 6.65 -10.88 -5.63
C ARG A 90 6.55 -10.56 -4.15
N LEU A 91 7.00 -11.51 -3.30
CA LEU A 91 7.05 -11.35 -1.84
C LEU A 91 8.43 -11.67 -1.25
N ASP A 92 9.46 -11.87 -2.07
CA ASP A 92 10.82 -12.24 -1.64
C ASP A 92 11.68 -11.03 -1.27
N VAL A 93 11.57 -9.92 -2.02
CA VAL A 93 12.26 -8.66 -1.77
C VAL A 93 11.28 -7.47 -1.87
N SER A 94 11.66 -6.30 -1.38
CA SER A 94 10.77 -5.13 -1.39
C SER A 94 11.51 -3.81 -1.20
N ASP A 95 11.03 -2.76 -1.84
CA ASP A 95 11.18 -1.38 -1.41
C ASP A 95 9.87 -0.85 -0.79
N CYS A 96 9.82 0.45 -0.45
CA CYS A 96 8.62 1.06 0.15
C CYS A 96 7.40 1.01 -0.77
N THR A 97 7.57 1.22 -2.07
CA THR A 97 6.48 1.17 -3.06
C THR A 97 5.98 -0.26 -3.26
N VAL A 98 6.90 -1.19 -3.43
CA VAL A 98 6.60 -2.62 -3.58
C VAL A 98 5.88 -3.15 -2.34
N HIS A 99 6.32 -2.76 -1.14
CA HIS A 99 5.66 -3.15 0.11
C HIS A 99 4.18 -2.72 0.15
N ILE A 100 3.90 -1.47 -0.20
CA ILE A 100 2.53 -0.94 -0.25
C ILE A 100 1.70 -1.69 -1.29
N LEU A 101 2.20 -1.81 -2.51
CA LEU A 101 1.48 -2.40 -3.63
C LEU A 101 1.18 -3.88 -3.41
N THR A 102 2.18 -4.65 -2.98
CA THR A 102 2.00 -6.10 -2.72
C THR A 102 1.10 -6.36 -1.53
N SER A 103 1.17 -5.51 -0.48
CA SER A 103 0.24 -5.59 0.64
C SER A 103 -1.21 -5.34 0.20
N LEU A 104 -1.45 -4.25 -0.53
CA LEU A 104 -2.78 -3.91 -1.04
C LEU A 104 -3.34 -4.98 -1.97
N ALA A 105 -2.52 -5.52 -2.87
CA ALA A 105 -2.94 -6.57 -3.78
C ALA A 105 -3.29 -7.86 -3.03
N SER A 106 -2.44 -8.29 -2.12
CA SER A 106 -2.61 -9.55 -1.37
C SER A 106 -3.84 -9.54 -0.48
N VAL A 107 -4.11 -8.45 0.24
CA VAL A 107 -5.24 -8.40 1.19
C VAL A 107 -6.61 -8.33 0.52
N GLN A 108 -6.65 -8.07 -0.78
CA GLN A 108 -7.86 -8.08 -1.61
C GLN A 108 -8.06 -9.41 -2.34
N SER A 109 -7.14 -10.36 -2.17
CA SER A 109 -7.05 -11.57 -2.98
C SER A 109 -7.01 -12.82 -2.12
N SER A 110 -7.51 -13.92 -2.66
CA SER A 110 -7.54 -15.23 -2.01
C SER A 110 -6.52 -16.22 -2.58
N SER A 111 -5.75 -15.81 -3.60
CA SER A 111 -4.70 -16.64 -4.21
C SER A 111 -3.57 -15.74 -4.77
N TRP A 112 -2.43 -16.35 -5.07
CA TRP A 112 -1.31 -15.67 -5.72
C TRP A 112 -1.71 -15.05 -7.06
N GLN A 113 -2.45 -15.79 -7.88
CA GLN A 113 -2.90 -15.35 -9.19
C GLN A 113 -3.85 -14.16 -9.11
N GLU A 114 -4.76 -14.16 -8.13
CA GLU A 114 -5.64 -13.01 -7.88
C GLU A 114 -4.83 -11.81 -7.39
N ALA A 115 -3.86 -11.99 -6.49
CA ALA A 115 -3.00 -10.92 -6.01
C ALA A 115 -2.17 -10.31 -7.15
N ARG A 116 -1.60 -11.15 -8.04
CA ARG A 116 -0.91 -10.68 -9.24
C ARG A 116 -1.84 -9.88 -10.17
N LYS A 117 -3.08 -10.34 -10.41
CA LYS A 117 -4.07 -9.61 -11.19
C LYS A 117 -4.45 -8.27 -10.54
N THR A 118 -4.72 -8.28 -9.25
CA THR A 118 -5.03 -7.05 -8.49
C THR A 118 -3.87 -6.06 -8.54
N LEU A 119 -2.61 -6.55 -8.47
CA LEU A 119 -1.45 -5.69 -8.60
C LEU A 119 -1.36 -5.05 -10.00
N ILE A 120 -1.67 -5.79 -11.07
CA ILE A 120 -1.76 -5.22 -12.41
C ILE A 120 -2.77 -4.06 -12.43
N ASP A 121 -3.96 -4.25 -11.85
CA ASP A 121 -5.02 -3.24 -11.84
C ASP A 121 -4.66 -1.97 -11.06
N ILE A 122 -3.80 -2.06 -10.04
CA ILE A 122 -3.38 -0.91 -9.22
C ILE A 122 -2.04 -0.31 -9.63
N HIS A 123 -1.20 -1.02 -10.40
CA HIS A 123 0.16 -0.59 -10.75
C HIS A 123 0.31 -0.14 -12.19
N TYR A 124 -0.62 -0.48 -13.08
CA TYR A 124 -0.57 -0.11 -14.49
C TYR A 124 -1.77 0.74 -14.88
N LYS A 125 -1.55 1.64 -15.84
CA LYS A 125 -2.59 2.51 -16.40
C LYS A 125 -3.58 1.65 -17.20
N ARG A 126 -4.86 2.01 -17.10
CA ARG A 126 -5.90 1.37 -17.89
C ARG A 126 -5.90 1.90 -19.32
N ASN A 127 -6.17 1.03 -20.25
CA ASN A 127 -6.45 1.38 -21.64
C ASN A 127 -7.88 1.93 -21.79
N ASP A 128 -8.25 2.33 -23.01
CA ASP A 128 -9.58 2.85 -23.34
C ASP A 128 -10.70 1.86 -23.05
N ASP A 129 -10.45 0.55 -23.17
CA ASP A 129 -11.37 -0.53 -22.81
C ASP A 129 -11.41 -0.86 -21.30
N GLN A 130 -10.77 -0.03 -20.48
CA GLN A 130 -10.64 -0.18 -19.01
C GLN A 130 -9.86 -1.42 -18.57
N THR A 131 -9.12 -2.08 -19.44
CA THR A 131 -8.19 -3.15 -19.07
C THR A 131 -6.80 -2.59 -18.76
N SER A 132 -6.08 -3.22 -17.82
CA SER A 132 -4.68 -2.91 -17.54
C SER A 132 -3.79 -3.97 -18.19
N ILE A 133 -2.97 -3.54 -19.14
CA ILE A 133 -1.96 -4.41 -19.75
C ILE A 133 -0.59 -4.00 -19.17
N PRO A 134 0.12 -4.92 -18.49
CA PRO A 134 1.41 -4.61 -17.90
C PRO A 134 2.47 -4.44 -18.99
N THR A 135 2.86 -3.19 -19.19
CA THR A 135 3.97 -2.79 -20.05
C THR A 135 4.78 -1.71 -19.36
N TYR A 136 6.06 -1.57 -19.70
CA TYR A 136 6.90 -0.51 -19.14
C TYR A 136 6.24 0.88 -19.27
N LYS A 137 5.63 1.19 -20.41
CA LYS A 137 4.98 2.50 -20.65
C LYS A 137 3.68 2.72 -19.90
N SER A 138 2.96 1.64 -19.58
CA SER A 138 1.68 1.75 -18.84
C SER A 138 1.88 1.77 -17.32
N ARG A 139 3.07 1.48 -16.79
CA ARG A 139 3.38 1.50 -15.37
C ARG A 139 3.25 2.92 -14.79
N TRP A 140 2.76 3.02 -13.55
CA TRP A 140 2.81 4.25 -12.76
C TRP A 140 4.21 4.46 -12.21
N HIS A 141 5.13 5.02 -13.01
CA HIS A 141 6.53 5.20 -12.63
C HIS A 141 6.75 6.28 -11.57
N PHE A 142 5.95 7.34 -11.59
CA PHE A 142 6.11 8.48 -10.68
C PHE A 142 5.06 8.43 -9.57
N THR A 143 5.49 8.58 -8.32
CA THR A 143 4.60 8.63 -7.15
C THR A 143 3.57 9.74 -7.29
N THR A 144 3.98 10.91 -7.79
CA THR A 144 3.08 12.06 -8.03
C THR A 144 1.98 11.72 -9.04
N ASP A 145 2.34 11.12 -10.18
CA ASP A 145 1.38 10.71 -11.22
C ASP A 145 0.38 9.68 -10.65
N ARG A 146 0.88 8.74 -9.85
CA ARG A 146 0.05 7.76 -9.14
C ARG A 146 -0.91 8.41 -8.15
N ILE A 147 -0.46 9.36 -7.34
CA ILE A 147 -1.32 10.03 -6.34
C ILE A 147 -2.41 10.86 -7.01
N GLN A 148 -2.10 11.49 -8.14
CA GLN A 148 -3.03 12.39 -8.82
C GLN A 148 -4.05 11.68 -9.70
N ASP A 149 -3.61 10.70 -10.49
CA ASP A 149 -4.41 10.16 -11.60
C ASP A 149 -4.75 8.67 -11.48
N ASN A 150 -4.12 7.93 -10.55
CA ASN A 150 -4.47 6.52 -10.37
C ASN A 150 -5.83 6.40 -9.66
N PRO A 151 -6.84 5.80 -10.30
CA PRO A 151 -8.19 5.67 -9.72
C PRO A 151 -8.21 4.85 -8.42
N SER A 152 -7.19 4.03 -8.16
CA SER A 152 -7.04 3.29 -6.92
C SER A 152 -6.44 4.10 -5.78
N THR A 153 -6.07 5.39 -6.03
CA THR A 153 -5.43 6.26 -5.04
C THR A 153 -6.25 7.53 -4.85
N LYS A 154 -6.67 7.82 -3.63
CA LYS A 154 -7.35 9.07 -3.30
C LYS A 154 -6.37 10.04 -2.65
N ASN A 155 -6.07 11.16 -3.33
CA ASN A 155 -5.31 12.26 -2.72
C ASN A 155 -6.19 13.00 -1.70
N ILE A 156 -5.78 13.02 -0.44
CA ILE A 156 -6.49 13.70 0.66
C ILE A 156 -5.73 14.92 1.20
N THR A 157 -4.56 15.27 0.64
CA THR A 157 -3.66 16.31 1.15
C THR A 157 -4.39 17.63 1.42
N SER A 158 -5.19 18.11 0.47
CA SER A 158 -5.93 19.37 0.59
C SER A 158 -7.11 19.33 1.57
N SER A 159 -7.54 18.14 2.01
CA SER A 159 -8.61 18.00 2.99
C SER A 159 -8.12 18.01 4.44
N LEU A 160 -6.81 17.89 4.65
CA LEU A 160 -6.22 17.76 5.98
C LEU A 160 -5.89 19.10 6.63
N VAL A 161 -5.61 20.12 5.81
CA VAL A 161 -5.21 21.45 6.27
C VAL A 161 -5.90 22.55 5.46
N SER A 162 -5.84 23.78 5.92
CA SER A 162 -6.36 24.93 5.15
C SER A 162 -5.48 25.23 3.93
N ASN A 163 -6.06 25.84 2.89
CA ASN A 163 -5.31 26.21 1.67
C ASN A 163 -4.12 27.15 1.95
N LYS A 164 -4.13 27.89 3.07
CA LYS A 164 -3.02 28.78 3.46
C LYS A 164 -1.81 28.02 4.00
N GLU A 165 -2.01 26.79 4.41
CA GLU A 165 -0.97 25.92 4.96
C GLU A 165 -0.37 25.01 3.89
N LEU A 166 -0.95 24.97 2.70
CA LEU A 166 -0.42 24.23 1.55
C LEU A 166 0.65 25.01 0.80
N VAL A 167 1.69 24.32 0.40
CA VAL A 167 2.66 24.81 -0.58
C VAL A 167 2.36 24.14 -1.91
N THR A 168 2.39 24.97 -2.97
CA THR A 168 2.16 24.51 -4.34
C THR A 168 3.45 24.66 -5.13
N ILE A 169 3.86 23.60 -5.82
CA ILE A 169 4.98 23.60 -6.76
C ILE A 169 4.51 23.15 -8.14
N ASN A 170 5.07 23.75 -9.18
CA ASN A 170 4.86 23.35 -10.57
C ASN A 170 6.14 22.72 -11.10
N LEU A 171 6.00 21.56 -11.70
CA LEU A 171 7.10 20.83 -12.32
C LEU A 171 6.62 20.08 -13.57
N THR A 172 7.54 19.56 -14.33
CA THR A 172 7.20 18.65 -15.45
C THR A 172 7.73 17.26 -15.12
N LEU A 173 6.81 16.29 -14.94
CA LEU A 173 7.18 14.91 -14.74
C LEU A 173 7.92 14.36 -15.98
N ASN A 174 8.82 13.44 -15.76
CA ASN A 174 9.64 12.76 -16.78
C ASN A 174 10.52 13.71 -17.59
N LYS A 175 10.90 14.88 -17.03
CA LYS A 175 11.77 15.85 -17.69
C LYS A 175 13.05 16.07 -16.90
N LYS A 176 14.20 15.97 -17.53
CA LYS A 176 15.52 16.35 -17.01
C LYS A 176 15.77 17.86 -17.18
N GLU A 177 16.84 18.35 -16.57
CA GLU A 177 17.28 19.74 -16.70
C GLU A 177 17.65 20.13 -18.13
N ASP A 178 18.23 19.19 -18.92
CA ASP A 178 18.58 19.37 -20.32
C ASP A 178 17.35 19.33 -21.26
N GLY A 179 16.18 19.03 -20.74
CA GLY A 179 14.92 18.96 -21.48
C GLY A 179 14.54 17.56 -21.96
N ASP A 180 15.45 16.59 -21.88
CA ASP A 180 15.19 15.19 -22.27
C ASP A 180 14.28 14.47 -21.29
N GLU A 181 13.77 13.30 -21.69
CA GLU A 181 13.03 12.42 -20.82
C GLU A 181 13.94 11.75 -19.76
N PHE A 182 13.45 11.68 -18.51
CA PHE A 182 14.12 10.93 -17.46
C PHE A 182 14.04 9.42 -17.68
N LEU A 183 12.85 8.93 -18.06
CA LEU A 183 12.57 7.57 -18.50
C LEU A 183 12.04 7.62 -19.95
N LYS A 184 12.41 6.67 -20.79
CA LYS A 184 11.99 6.61 -22.20
C LYS A 184 10.52 6.20 -22.35
N LEU A 185 9.60 7.05 -21.89
CA LEU A 185 8.16 6.78 -21.89
C LEU A 185 7.43 7.38 -23.09
N GLY A 186 8.05 8.34 -23.81
CA GLY A 186 7.45 9.05 -24.92
C GLY A 186 6.50 10.17 -24.48
N TRP A 187 6.62 10.63 -23.22
CA TRP A 187 5.80 11.74 -22.70
C TRP A 187 6.53 12.54 -21.63
N GLN A 188 6.18 13.83 -21.55
CA GLN A 188 6.48 14.73 -20.45
C GLN A 188 5.18 15.40 -20.02
N LYS A 189 4.91 15.54 -18.70
CA LYS A 189 3.63 16.00 -18.17
C LYS A 189 3.80 17.18 -17.22
N PRO A 190 3.36 18.39 -17.59
CA PRO A 190 3.25 19.50 -16.65
C PRO A 190 2.34 19.11 -15.48
N THR A 191 2.80 19.32 -14.26
CA THR A 191 2.13 18.82 -13.05
C THR A 191 2.24 19.85 -11.93
N THR A 192 1.16 20.04 -11.21
CA THR A 192 1.10 20.85 -9.99
C THR A 192 0.98 19.94 -8.78
N ILE A 193 1.89 20.10 -7.82
CA ILE A 193 1.88 19.34 -6.58
C ILE A 193 1.53 20.28 -5.43
N GLN A 194 0.62 19.85 -4.55
CA GLN A 194 0.37 20.47 -3.26
C GLN A 194 0.87 19.55 -2.14
N PHE A 195 1.58 20.11 -1.19
CA PHE A 195 2.06 19.39 -0.03
C PHE A 195 1.95 20.20 1.26
N ILE A 196 1.99 19.52 2.40
CA ILE A 196 1.94 20.10 3.73
C ILE A 196 3.39 20.28 4.21
N PRO A 197 3.88 21.52 4.44
CA PRO A 197 5.21 21.73 5.01
C PRO A 197 5.38 21.09 6.39
N ASN A 198 6.58 20.62 6.69
CA ASN A 198 6.90 19.93 7.96
C ASN A 198 6.48 20.73 9.21
N LYS A 199 6.53 22.06 9.18
CA LYS A 199 6.12 22.92 10.29
C LYS A 199 4.64 22.78 10.69
N PHE A 200 3.81 22.23 9.81
CA PHE A 200 2.37 21.95 10.07
C PHE A 200 2.11 20.47 10.38
N VAL A 201 3.16 19.64 10.44
CA VAL A 201 3.02 18.23 10.83
C VAL A 201 3.12 18.13 12.35
N GLY A 202 1.98 17.97 12.99
CA GLY A 202 1.84 17.86 14.45
C GLY A 202 0.65 16.97 14.80
N GLU A 203 0.35 16.86 16.09
CA GLU A 203 -0.75 16.00 16.61
C GLU A 203 -2.08 16.30 15.93
N ASP A 204 -2.43 17.59 15.78
CA ASP A 204 -3.68 18.02 15.11
C ASP A 204 -3.81 17.51 13.66
N LEU A 205 -2.71 17.36 12.95
CA LEU A 205 -2.70 16.77 11.61
C LEU A 205 -2.83 15.26 11.68
N LEU A 206 -2.10 14.63 12.60
CA LEU A 206 -2.11 13.16 12.77
C LEU A 206 -3.49 12.65 13.16
N ASP A 207 -4.21 13.37 14.01
CA ASP A 207 -5.58 13.05 14.44
C ASP A 207 -6.61 13.09 13.29
N LYS A 208 -6.31 13.84 12.21
CA LYS A 208 -7.17 13.91 11.01
C LYS A 208 -6.88 12.81 9.99
N LEU A 209 -5.77 12.08 10.13
CA LEU A 209 -5.42 11.03 9.19
C LEU A 209 -6.39 9.85 9.29
N PRO A 210 -6.75 9.22 8.16
CA PRO A 210 -7.42 7.93 8.20
C PRO A 210 -6.59 6.89 8.94
N GLN A 211 -7.23 5.85 9.44
CA GLN A 211 -6.58 4.73 10.15
C GLN A 211 -5.40 4.14 9.35
N ILE A 212 -5.51 4.11 8.03
CA ILE A 212 -4.44 3.73 7.12
C ILE A 212 -4.32 4.80 6.04
N VAL A 213 -3.11 5.31 5.85
CA VAL A 213 -2.77 6.30 4.83
C VAL A 213 -1.35 6.06 4.31
N GLY A 214 -1.16 6.22 3.01
CA GLY A 214 0.17 6.31 2.41
C GLY A 214 0.68 7.75 2.49
N VAL A 215 1.91 7.94 2.91
CA VAL A 215 2.57 9.26 2.97
C VAL A 215 3.71 9.30 1.96
N ALA A 216 3.69 10.29 1.06
CA ALA A 216 4.79 10.59 0.16
C ALA A 216 5.54 11.85 0.65
N PHE A 217 6.85 11.75 0.77
CA PHE A 217 7.70 12.89 1.12
C PHE A 217 8.17 13.60 -0.15
N VAL A 218 8.10 14.92 -0.14
CA VAL A 218 8.69 15.80 -1.18
C VAL A 218 10.08 16.17 -0.69
N ILE A 219 11.09 15.80 -1.47
CA ILE A 219 12.52 16.05 -1.20
C ILE A 219 13.14 16.85 -2.34
#